data_bf17c8c27e907953dbab9a6cdbfc4b71
#
_entry.id   bf17c8c27e907953dbab9a6cdbfc4b71
#
_cell.length_a   1.000
_cell.length_b   1.000
_cell.length_c   1.000
_cell.angle_alpha   90.00
_cell.angle_beta   90.00
_cell.angle_gamma   90.00
#
_symmetry.space_group_name_H-M   'P 1'
#
loop_
_entity.id
_entity.type
_entity.pdbx_description
1 polymer ?
#
loop_
_entity_poly.entity_id
_entity_poly.type
_entity_poly.pdbx_seq_one_letter_code
_entity_poly.pdbx_strand_id
1 'polypeptide(L)'
;MDIKHCAAIITGGASGMGAATATLLSQLGAKVALLDLNQEAAAKTAEKIGGMAIQCDVRQPESVEAALEEAKKHQGAARICINCAGIVHGRRMINQQGPMPLDEFRKVIEINLIGTFNVTRLAAAEMMKLDPMGDSEERGVIINTASVAAFEGQIGQTAYSASKGGIVGLNLPLARELAQFGIRVMTIAPGLVDTPMFAKISPEARAALAASVPFPKRLARPEEYAKLAVHIIENAMLNGEVIRLDGALRMQPK
;
A
#
# COMPACT_ATOMS: atom_id res chain seq x y z
N MET A 1 -7.28 15.28 7.67
CA MET A 1 -6.25 16.35 7.59
C MET A 1 -6.29 17.02 6.24
N ASP A 2 -5.88 18.28 6.14
CA ASP A 2 -5.65 18.93 4.84
C ASP A 2 -4.38 18.35 4.21
N ILE A 3 -4.45 18.00 2.92
CA ILE A 3 -3.35 17.39 2.17
C ILE A 3 -2.32 18.43 1.75
N LYS A 4 -2.75 19.67 1.54
CA LYS A 4 -1.92 20.74 1.01
C LYS A 4 -0.70 21.01 1.91
N HIS A 5 0.47 20.99 1.32
CA HIS A 5 1.77 21.17 1.97
C HIS A 5 2.21 20.04 2.91
N CYS A 6 1.39 18.99 3.12
CA CYS A 6 1.83 17.82 3.87
C CYS A 6 2.90 17.03 3.12
N ALA A 7 3.89 16.54 3.86
CA ALA A 7 4.84 15.58 3.34
C ALA A 7 4.21 14.18 3.34
N ALA A 8 4.36 13.46 2.23
CA ALA A 8 3.85 12.11 2.04
C ALA A 8 4.98 11.17 1.60
N ILE A 9 4.99 9.96 2.15
CA ILE A 9 5.84 8.86 1.69
C ILE A 9 4.96 7.74 1.14
N ILE A 10 5.36 7.17 0.01
CA ILE A 10 4.62 6.10 -0.66
C ILE A 10 5.58 4.97 -1.03
N THR A 11 5.43 3.81 -0.42
CA THR A 11 6.21 2.62 -0.81
C THR A 11 5.57 1.96 -2.03
N GLY A 12 6.40 1.33 -2.90
CA GLY A 12 5.90 0.83 -4.18
C GLY A 12 5.43 1.96 -5.11
N GLY A 13 6.02 3.13 -4.98
CA GLY A 13 5.63 4.36 -5.67
C GLY A 13 6.00 4.42 -7.15
N ALA A 14 6.81 3.47 -7.63
CA ALA A 14 7.26 3.45 -9.02
C ALA A 14 6.16 3.14 -10.03
N SER A 15 5.05 2.49 -9.63
CA SER A 15 4.02 2.04 -10.57
C SER A 15 2.65 1.80 -9.92
N GLY A 16 1.65 1.49 -10.73
CA GLY A 16 0.35 1.01 -10.28
C GLY A 16 -0.35 1.95 -9.30
N MET A 17 -0.88 1.38 -8.22
CA MET A 17 -1.63 2.12 -7.18
C MET A 17 -0.77 3.17 -6.47
N GLY A 18 0.51 2.82 -6.17
CA GLY A 18 1.43 3.76 -5.54
C GLY A 18 1.68 5.00 -6.40
N ALA A 19 2.00 4.82 -7.68
CA ALA A 19 2.23 5.93 -8.62
C ALA A 19 0.97 6.78 -8.85
N ALA A 20 -0.21 6.16 -8.97
CA ALA A 20 -1.46 6.89 -9.11
C ALA A 20 -1.79 7.71 -7.86
N THR A 21 -1.54 7.15 -6.67
CA THR A 21 -1.73 7.87 -5.40
C THR A 21 -0.76 9.03 -5.28
N ALA A 22 0.51 8.81 -5.62
CA ALA A 22 1.52 9.86 -5.65
C ALA A 22 1.11 11.03 -6.56
N THR A 23 0.64 10.70 -7.75
CA THR A 23 0.18 11.69 -8.73
C THR A 23 -0.98 12.53 -8.15
N LEU A 24 -1.99 11.87 -7.59
CA LEU A 24 -3.14 12.59 -7.04
C LEU A 24 -2.77 13.44 -5.83
N LEU A 25 -1.93 12.94 -4.92
CA LEU A 25 -1.48 13.71 -3.75
C LEU A 25 -0.65 14.93 -4.16
N SER A 26 0.24 14.80 -5.16
CA SER A 26 1.00 15.92 -5.69
C SER A 26 0.08 16.98 -6.31
N GLN A 27 -0.95 16.58 -7.08
CA GLN A 27 -1.95 17.50 -7.64
C GLN A 27 -2.74 18.26 -6.56
N LEU A 28 -2.92 17.66 -5.39
CA LEU A 28 -3.54 18.28 -4.22
C LEU A 28 -2.56 19.10 -3.37
N GLY A 29 -1.32 19.24 -3.82
CA GLY A 29 -0.31 20.09 -3.19
C GLY A 29 0.51 19.42 -2.09
N ALA A 30 0.47 18.09 -1.96
CA ALA A 30 1.38 17.36 -1.08
C ALA A 30 2.82 17.37 -1.66
N LYS A 31 3.81 17.30 -0.78
CA LYS A 31 5.20 17.00 -1.13
C LYS A 31 5.38 15.48 -1.05
N VAL A 32 5.71 14.84 -2.17
CA VAL A 32 5.67 13.38 -2.27
C VAL A 32 7.06 12.78 -2.44
N ALA A 33 7.41 11.81 -1.60
CA ALA A 33 8.57 10.94 -1.76
C ALA A 33 8.13 9.51 -2.10
N LEU A 34 8.66 8.98 -3.18
CA LEU A 34 8.43 7.62 -3.68
C LEU A 34 9.55 6.72 -3.18
N LEU A 35 9.22 5.73 -2.38
CA LEU A 35 10.15 4.72 -1.89
C LEU A 35 9.93 3.42 -2.69
N ASP A 36 10.93 3.03 -3.47
CA ASP A 36 10.81 1.82 -4.31
C ASP A 36 12.17 1.13 -4.46
N LEU A 37 12.15 -0.18 -4.63
CA LEU A 37 13.36 -0.94 -4.92
C LEU A 37 13.91 -0.60 -6.32
N ASN A 38 13.02 -0.28 -7.26
CA ASN A 38 13.35 0.15 -8.61
C ASN A 38 13.49 1.68 -8.70
N GLN A 39 14.69 2.16 -8.37
CA GLN A 39 15.03 3.59 -8.38
C GLN A 39 14.76 4.27 -9.72
N GLU A 40 15.08 3.61 -10.85
CA GLU A 40 14.90 4.21 -12.17
C GLU A 40 13.41 4.44 -12.49
N ALA A 41 12.56 3.46 -12.21
CA ALA A 41 11.13 3.59 -12.44
C ALA A 41 10.51 4.62 -11.49
N ALA A 42 10.95 4.66 -10.23
CA ALA A 42 10.50 5.66 -9.27
C ALA A 42 10.92 7.07 -9.68
N ALA A 43 12.14 7.26 -10.18
CA ALA A 43 12.62 8.56 -10.66
C ALA A 43 11.76 9.10 -11.83
N LYS A 44 11.41 8.25 -12.80
CA LYS A 44 10.51 8.63 -13.91
C LYS A 44 9.12 9.07 -13.43
N THR A 45 8.62 8.47 -12.37
CA THR A 45 7.34 8.86 -11.76
C THR A 45 7.49 10.15 -10.98
N ALA A 46 8.55 10.29 -10.18
CA ALA A 46 8.84 11.46 -9.38
C ALA A 46 9.02 12.73 -10.25
N GLU A 47 9.73 12.62 -11.37
CA GLU A 47 9.91 13.73 -12.32
C GLU A 47 8.58 14.29 -12.81
N LYS A 48 7.62 13.41 -13.16
CA LYS A 48 6.30 13.82 -13.66
C LYS A 48 5.47 14.60 -12.64
N ILE A 49 5.67 14.35 -11.35
CA ILE A 49 4.87 14.92 -10.26
C ILE A 49 5.61 16.00 -9.47
N GLY A 50 6.86 16.33 -9.85
CA GLY A 50 7.70 17.24 -9.07
C GLY A 50 8.02 16.70 -7.66
N GLY A 51 8.02 15.38 -7.48
CA GLY A 51 8.34 14.67 -6.26
C GLY A 51 9.78 14.19 -6.23
N MET A 52 10.12 13.37 -5.24
CA MET A 52 11.43 12.73 -5.16
C MET A 52 11.30 11.20 -5.18
N ALA A 53 12.35 10.53 -5.64
CA ALA A 53 12.46 9.07 -5.65
C ALA A 53 13.64 8.63 -4.81
N ILE A 54 13.42 7.68 -3.92
CA ILE A 54 14.45 7.15 -3.02
C ILE A 54 14.45 5.63 -3.15
N GLN A 55 15.63 5.04 -3.39
CA GLN A 55 15.75 3.60 -3.38
C GLN A 55 15.53 3.05 -1.98
N CYS A 56 14.60 2.10 -1.84
CA CYS A 56 14.27 1.53 -0.55
C CYS A 56 13.87 0.06 -0.66
N ASP A 57 14.53 -0.79 0.11
CA ASP A 57 14.07 -2.15 0.37
C ASP A 57 13.32 -2.17 1.71
N VAL A 58 12.01 -2.31 1.64
CA VAL A 58 11.13 -2.29 2.83
C VAL A 58 11.44 -3.38 3.85
N ARG A 59 12.14 -4.47 3.43
CA ARG A 59 12.54 -5.57 4.30
C ARG A 59 13.67 -5.18 5.26
N GLN A 60 14.49 -4.20 4.87
CA GLN A 60 15.71 -3.83 5.58
C GLN A 60 15.47 -2.59 6.43
N PRO A 61 15.56 -2.69 7.77
CA PRO A 61 15.35 -1.54 8.65
C PRO A 61 16.21 -0.33 8.29
N GLU A 62 17.49 -0.56 8.03
CA GLU A 62 18.48 0.48 7.72
C GLU A 62 18.15 1.19 6.40
N SER A 63 17.64 0.46 5.41
CA SER A 63 17.19 1.03 4.13
C SER A 63 15.99 1.94 4.31
N VAL A 64 15.03 1.53 5.15
CA VAL A 64 13.84 2.34 5.45
C VAL A 64 14.21 3.57 6.27
N GLU A 65 15.05 3.42 7.31
CA GLU A 65 15.53 4.55 8.13
C GLU A 65 16.25 5.60 7.29
N ALA A 66 17.17 5.18 6.42
CA ALA A 66 17.89 6.07 5.52
C ALA A 66 16.93 6.79 4.54
N ALA A 67 15.95 6.06 3.98
CA ALA A 67 14.97 6.63 3.05
C ALA A 67 14.05 7.66 3.73
N LEU A 68 13.59 7.39 4.95
CA LEU A 68 12.78 8.34 5.72
C LEU A 68 13.56 9.60 6.10
N GLU A 69 14.81 9.45 6.52
CA GLU A 69 15.68 10.58 6.86
C GLU A 69 15.99 11.43 5.63
N GLU A 70 16.24 10.82 4.47
CA GLU A 70 16.44 11.54 3.20
C GLU A 70 15.17 12.30 2.80
N ALA A 71 14.01 11.66 2.82
CA ALA A 71 12.73 12.32 2.54
C ALA A 71 12.50 13.51 3.49
N LYS A 72 12.75 13.32 4.78
CA LYS A 72 12.59 14.35 5.81
C LYS A 72 13.47 15.58 5.58
N LYS A 73 14.71 15.40 5.17
CA LYS A 73 15.63 16.52 4.86
C LYS A 73 15.12 17.40 3.72
N HIS A 74 14.44 16.82 2.74
CA HIS A 74 13.98 17.54 1.55
C HIS A 74 12.58 18.14 1.69
N GLN A 75 11.66 17.45 2.37
CA GLN A 75 10.25 17.83 2.38
C GLN A 75 9.62 17.98 3.77
N GLY A 76 10.39 17.73 4.83
CA GLY A 76 9.89 17.62 6.20
C GLY A 76 9.42 16.22 6.54
N ALA A 77 9.16 15.97 7.82
CA ALA A 77 8.68 14.67 8.27
C ALA A 77 7.29 14.37 7.71
N ALA A 78 7.10 13.14 7.24
CA ALA A 78 5.86 12.74 6.59
C ALA A 78 4.70 12.67 7.58
N ARG A 79 3.56 13.24 7.20
CA ARG A 79 2.25 13.07 7.88
C ARG A 79 1.37 12.04 7.20
N ILE A 80 1.70 11.66 5.97
CA ILE A 80 0.97 10.69 5.17
C ILE A 80 1.94 9.57 4.82
N CYS A 81 1.62 8.34 5.22
CA CYS A 81 2.37 7.14 4.85
C CYS A 81 1.46 6.15 4.14
N ILE A 82 1.80 5.79 2.89
CA ILE A 82 1.00 4.84 2.10
C ILE A 82 1.87 3.65 1.72
N ASN A 83 1.50 2.47 2.21
CA ASN A 83 2.21 1.23 1.97
C ASN A 83 1.59 0.47 0.78
N CYS A 84 2.17 0.66 -0.42
CA CYS A 84 1.79 -0.07 -1.64
C CYS A 84 2.84 -1.10 -2.08
N ALA A 85 4.03 -1.13 -1.46
CA ALA A 85 5.05 -2.11 -1.80
C ALA A 85 4.55 -3.54 -1.52
N GLY A 86 4.69 -4.42 -2.50
CA GLY A 86 4.28 -5.80 -2.36
C GLY A 86 4.43 -6.60 -3.64
N ILE A 87 4.45 -7.91 -3.49
CA ILE A 87 4.52 -8.87 -4.60
C ILE A 87 3.38 -9.86 -4.51
N VAL A 88 2.98 -10.38 -5.66
CA VAL A 88 2.14 -11.59 -5.78
C VAL A 88 3.03 -12.73 -6.23
N HIS A 89 2.97 -13.83 -5.54
CA HIS A 89 3.61 -15.07 -5.93
C HIS A 89 2.58 -16.20 -5.88
N GLY A 90 2.21 -16.70 -7.05
CA GLY A 90 1.23 -17.77 -7.21
C GLY A 90 1.92 -19.13 -7.30
N ARG A 91 1.86 -19.92 -6.22
CA ARG A 91 2.34 -21.30 -6.21
C ARG A 91 1.50 -22.18 -5.29
N ARG A 92 1.11 -23.34 -5.76
CA ARG A 92 0.42 -24.32 -4.92
C ARG A 92 1.37 -24.85 -3.84
N MET A 93 0.83 -25.04 -2.63
CA MET A 93 1.57 -25.59 -1.50
C MET A 93 2.19 -26.96 -1.84
N ILE A 94 1.45 -27.77 -2.59
CA ILE A 94 1.92 -29.06 -3.13
C ILE A 94 1.53 -29.15 -4.60
N ASN A 95 2.45 -29.61 -5.43
CA ASN A 95 2.24 -29.96 -6.84
C ASN A 95 3.03 -31.24 -7.18
N GLN A 96 3.04 -31.66 -8.46
CA GLN A 96 3.75 -32.87 -8.91
C GLN A 96 5.27 -32.84 -8.68
N GLN A 97 5.86 -31.64 -8.49
CA GLN A 97 7.28 -31.43 -8.20
C GLN A 97 7.59 -31.49 -6.70
N GLY A 98 6.57 -31.64 -5.85
CA GLY A 98 6.69 -31.68 -4.40
C GLY A 98 6.15 -30.44 -3.69
N PRO A 99 6.55 -30.22 -2.43
CA PRO A 99 6.10 -29.08 -1.64
C PRO A 99 6.71 -27.77 -2.15
N MET A 100 6.01 -26.66 -1.91
CA MET A 100 6.54 -25.32 -2.15
C MET A 100 7.79 -25.10 -1.28
N PRO A 101 8.92 -24.63 -1.86
CA PRO A 101 10.08 -24.24 -1.06
C PRO A 101 9.68 -23.17 -0.01
N LEU A 102 10.09 -23.37 1.23
CA LEU A 102 9.74 -22.47 2.32
C LEU A 102 10.21 -21.03 2.09
N ASP A 103 11.33 -20.86 1.36
CA ASP A 103 11.87 -19.54 1.06
C ASP A 103 10.99 -18.73 0.11
N GLU A 104 10.21 -19.37 -0.75
CA GLU A 104 9.20 -18.66 -1.57
C GLU A 104 8.07 -18.11 -0.69
N PHE A 105 7.62 -18.86 0.32
CA PHE A 105 6.67 -18.39 1.31
C PHE A 105 7.26 -17.22 2.13
N ARG A 106 8.47 -17.41 2.68
CA ARG A 106 9.18 -16.39 3.47
C ARG A 106 9.32 -15.09 2.71
N LYS A 107 9.75 -15.14 1.45
CA LYS A 107 9.93 -13.96 0.61
C LYS A 107 8.66 -13.10 0.50
N VAL A 108 7.50 -13.74 0.35
CA VAL A 108 6.21 -13.02 0.28
C VAL A 108 5.86 -12.38 1.62
N ILE A 109 6.05 -13.11 2.72
CA ILE A 109 5.80 -12.60 4.08
C ILE A 109 6.74 -11.44 4.40
N GLU A 110 8.03 -11.57 4.09
CA GLU A 110 9.04 -10.53 4.36
C GLU A 110 8.73 -9.23 3.63
N ILE A 111 8.37 -9.30 2.35
CA ILE A 111 8.08 -8.09 1.58
C ILE A 111 6.73 -7.49 1.99
N ASN A 112 5.66 -8.30 1.94
CA ASN A 112 4.30 -7.79 2.04
C ASN A 112 3.90 -7.43 3.47
N LEU A 113 4.28 -8.26 4.45
CA LEU A 113 3.84 -8.12 5.84
C LEU A 113 4.92 -7.44 6.70
N ILE A 114 6.12 -8.04 6.76
CA ILE A 114 7.21 -7.50 7.59
C ILE A 114 7.65 -6.14 7.04
N GLY A 115 7.77 -5.99 5.72
CA GLY A 115 8.12 -4.72 5.09
C GLY A 115 7.08 -3.62 5.36
N THR A 116 5.77 -3.93 5.25
CA THR A 116 4.71 -2.99 5.61
C THR A 116 4.80 -2.57 7.08
N PHE A 117 4.98 -3.52 7.99
CA PHE A 117 5.14 -3.22 9.42
C PHE A 117 6.40 -2.40 9.69
N ASN A 118 7.52 -2.72 9.03
CA ASN A 118 8.79 -2.00 9.18
C ASN A 118 8.66 -0.52 8.80
N VAL A 119 8.05 -0.22 7.67
CA VAL A 119 7.79 1.17 7.25
C VAL A 119 6.81 1.84 8.20
N THR A 120 5.72 1.15 8.58
CA THR A 120 4.69 1.68 9.48
C THR A 120 5.27 2.11 10.83
N ARG A 121 6.07 1.25 11.50
CA ARG A 121 6.65 1.56 12.82
C ARG A 121 7.60 2.76 12.77
N LEU A 122 8.42 2.85 11.72
CA LEU A 122 9.39 3.93 11.57
C LEU A 122 8.72 5.26 11.19
N ALA A 123 7.74 5.23 10.28
CA ALA A 123 6.94 6.41 9.94
C ALA A 123 6.14 6.92 11.16
N ALA A 124 5.51 6.02 11.93
CA ALA A 124 4.79 6.40 13.15
C ALA A 124 5.70 7.04 14.19
N ALA A 125 6.93 6.53 14.37
CA ALA A 125 7.92 7.09 15.28
C ALA A 125 8.33 8.53 14.92
N GLU A 126 8.34 8.89 13.64
CA GLU A 126 8.55 10.27 13.20
C GLU A 126 7.28 11.12 13.32
N MET A 127 6.12 10.57 12.96
CA MET A 127 4.84 11.29 13.07
C MET A 127 4.52 11.71 14.52
N MET A 128 4.81 10.88 15.51
CA MET A 128 4.53 11.19 16.92
C MET A 128 5.31 12.42 17.45
N LYS A 129 6.40 12.82 16.78
CA LYS A 129 7.21 13.99 17.13
C LYS A 129 6.67 15.28 16.52
N LEU A 130 5.71 15.20 15.60
CA LEU A 130 5.14 16.36 14.92
C LEU A 130 4.11 17.06 15.81
N ASP A 131 3.96 18.38 15.60
CA ASP A 131 2.87 19.11 16.21
C ASP A 131 1.52 18.64 15.66
N PRO A 132 0.46 18.56 16.48
CA PRO A 132 -0.87 18.23 16.02
C PRO A 132 -1.42 19.27 15.04
N MET A 133 -2.29 18.86 14.13
CA MET A 133 -2.91 19.73 13.11
C MET A 133 -4.42 19.70 13.18
N GLY A 134 -5.03 20.87 12.92
CA GLY A 134 -6.48 21.02 12.85
C GLY A 134 -7.22 20.72 14.15
N ASP A 135 -8.54 20.76 14.08
CA ASP A 135 -9.41 20.54 15.25
C ASP A 135 -9.37 19.09 15.76
N SER A 136 -8.92 18.16 14.93
CA SER A 136 -8.77 16.73 15.29
C SER A 136 -7.47 16.43 16.02
N GLU A 137 -6.57 17.41 16.16
CA GLU A 137 -5.22 17.23 16.74
C GLU A 137 -4.42 16.10 16.06
N GLU A 138 -4.63 15.89 14.77
CA GLU A 138 -4.06 14.79 14.00
C GLU A 138 -2.58 15.06 13.68
N ARG A 139 -1.71 14.06 13.92
CA ARG A 139 -0.28 14.11 13.56
C ARG A 139 0.03 13.38 12.26
N GLY A 140 -0.77 12.36 11.93
CA GLY A 140 -0.54 11.61 10.71
C GLY A 140 -1.57 10.54 10.44
N VAL A 141 -1.49 9.99 9.22
CA VAL A 141 -2.30 8.86 8.77
C VAL A 141 -1.44 7.84 8.02
N ILE A 142 -1.63 6.58 8.34
CA ILE A 142 -0.98 5.45 7.70
C ILE A 142 -2.06 4.63 6.97
N ILE A 143 -1.84 4.38 5.68
CA ILE A 143 -2.74 3.59 4.85
C ILE A 143 -1.98 2.37 4.33
N ASN A 144 -2.41 1.18 4.74
CA ASN A 144 -1.84 -0.08 4.32
C ASN A 144 -2.63 -0.70 3.17
N THR A 145 -1.96 -1.44 2.29
CA THR A 145 -2.59 -2.15 1.18
C THR A 145 -2.67 -3.64 1.46
N ALA A 146 -3.87 -4.10 1.80
CA ALA A 146 -4.19 -5.54 1.86
C ALA A 146 -4.58 -6.07 0.46
N SER A 147 -5.56 -6.93 0.38
CA SER A 147 -6.17 -7.48 -0.84
C SER A 147 -7.46 -8.21 -0.45
N VAL A 148 -8.39 -8.36 -1.38
CA VAL A 148 -9.51 -9.33 -1.23
C VAL A 148 -9.01 -10.75 -0.99
N ALA A 149 -7.80 -11.09 -1.43
CA ALA A 149 -7.15 -12.38 -1.14
C ALA A 149 -6.87 -12.62 0.36
N ALA A 150 -6.95 -11.59 1.20
CA ALA A 150 -6.93 -11.75 2.66
C ALA A 150 -8.19 -12.49 3.19
N PHE A 151 -9.28 -12.43 2.44
CA PHE A 151 -10.59 -12.98 2.81
C PHE A 151 -10.96 -14.19 1.94
N GLU A 152 -10.75 -14.10 0.63
CA GLU A 152 -11.12 -15.11 -0.35
C GLU A 152 -9.89 -15.49 -1.21
N GLY A 153 -8.85 -16.04 -0.59
CA GLY A 153 -7.65 -16.50 -1.30
C GLY A 153 -7.93 -17.66 -2.24
N GLN A 154 -7.34 -17.58 -3.44
CA GLN A 154 -7.46 -18.61 -4.47
C GLN A 154 -6.41 -19.72 -4.32
N ILE A 155 -6.62 -20.84 -5.02
CA ILE A 155 -5.63 -21.91 -5.13
C ILE A 155 -4.31 -21.34 -5.64
N GLY A 156 -3.23 -21.58 -4.92
CA GLY A 156 -1.90 -21.06 -5.21
C GLY A 156 -1.56 -19.72 -4.54
N GLN A 157 -2.48 -19.12 -3.80
CA GLN A 157 -2.24 -17.83 -3.13
C GLN A 157 -1.94 -17.96 -1.63
N THR A 158 -1.58 -19.13 -1.12
CA THR A 158 -1.40 -19.36 0.33
C THR A 158 -0.46 -18.34 0.98
N ALA A 159 0.74 -18.10 0.42
CA ALA A 159 1.68 -17.12 0.96
C ALA A 159 1.16 -15.67 0.83
N TYR A 160 0.55 -15.35 -0.32
CA TYR A 160 -0.01 -14.02 -0.56
C TYR A 160 -1.18 -13.73 0.38
N SER A 161 -2.14 -14.67 0.50
CA SER A 161 -3.28 -14.53 1.40
C SER A 161 -2.86 -14.43 2.87
N ALA A 162 -1.88 -15.23 3.30
CA ALA A 162 -1.32 -15.14 4.64
C ALA A 162 -0.71 -13.75 4.90
N SER A 163 0.07 -13.21 3.94
CA SER A 163 0.66 -11.88 4.08
C SER A 163 -0.40 -10.78 4.16
N LYS A 164 -1.43 -10.85 3.31
CA LYS A 164 -2.50 -9.83 3.26
C LYS A 164 -3.50 -9.98 4.41
N GLY A 165 -3.74 -11.20 4.89
CA GLY A 165 -4.47 -11.47 6.14
C GLY A 165 -3.74 -10.91 7.37
N GLY A 166 -2.40 -11.02 7.39
CA GLY A 166 -1.57 -10.39 8.42
C GLY A 166 -1.73 -8.86 8.45
N ILE A 167 -1.76 -8.19 7.28
CA ILE A 167 -2.01 -6.74 7.20
C ILE A 167 -3.40 -6.37 7.74
N VAL A 168 -4.42 -7.16 7.44
CA VAL A 168 -5.78 -6.98 8.00
C VAL A 168 -5.74 -7.10 9.53
N GLY A 169 -5.03 -8.12 10.05
CA GLY A 169 -4.87 -8.34 11.49
C GLY A 169 -4.11 -7.23 12.23
N LEU A 170 -3.12 -6.59 11.56
CA LEU A 170 -2.37 -5.47 12.13
C LEU A 170 -3.20 -4.19 12.28
N ASN A 171 -4.22 -3.98 11.45
CA ASN A 171 -4.87 -2.69 11.27
C ASN A 171 -5.46 -2.13 12.57
N LEU A 172 -6.35 -2.85 13.22
CA LEU A 172 -7.03 -2.37 14.43
C LEU A 172 -6.10 -2.23 15.66
N PRO A 173 -5.20 -3.18 15.96
CA PRO A 173 -4.20 -2.99 17.01
C PRO A 173 -3.35 -1.73 16.82
N LEU A 174 -2.80 -1.51 15.63
CA LEU A 174 -2.00 -0.32 15.31
C LEU A 174 -2.82 0.98 15.46
N ALA A 175 -4.06 0.99 14.97
CA ALA A 175 -4.94 2.15 15.11
C ALA A 175 -5.19 2.50 16.58
N ARG A 176 -5.38 1.50 17.44
CA ARG A 176 -5.58 1.68 18.89
C ARG A 176 -4.32 2.15 19.60
N GLU A 177 -3.17 1.54 19.29
CA GLU A 177 -1.88 1.90 19.90
C GLU A 177 -1.47 3.33 19.52
N LEU A 178 -1.69 3.73 18.26
CA LEU A 178 -1.25 5.01 17.74
C LEU A 178 -2.25 6.16 17.97
N ALA A 179 -3.48 5.85 18.39
CA ALA A 179 -4.51 6.86 18.66
C ALA A 179 -4.08 7.88 19.74
N GLN A 180 -3.37 7.44 20.77
CA GLN A 180 -2.84 8.33 21.82
C GLN A 180 -1.86 9.39 21.28
N PHE A 181 -1.29 9.16 20.10
CA PHE A 181 -0.37 10.08 19.42
C PHE A 181 -1.05 10.89 18.31
N GLY A 182 -2.36 10.76 18.12
CA GLY A 182 -3.08 11.42 17.03
C GLY A 182 -2.71 10.88 15.65
N ILE A 183 -2.39 9.58 15.54
CA ILE A 183 -2.05 8.92 14.28
C ILE A 183 -3.13 7.88 13.97
N ARG A 184 -3.72 7.99 12.78
CA ARG A 184 -4.72 7.04 12.29
C ARG A 184 -4.08 5.93 11.45
N VAL A 185 -4.67 4.75 11.50
CA VAL A 185 -4.27 3.63 10.65
C VAL A 185 -5.49 3.05 9.95
N MET A 186 -5.40 2.98 8.64
CA MET A 186 -6.45 2.41 7.78
C MET A 186 -5.85 1.36 6.85
N THR A 187 -6.67 0.46 6.38
CA THR A 187 -6.27 -0.52 5.36
C THR A 187 -7.27 -0.50 4.20
N ILE A 188 -6.75 -0.43 2.97
CA ILE A 188 -7.55 -0.69 1.77
C ILE A 188 -7.29 -2.12 1.33
N ALA A 189 -8.35 -2.87 1.02
CA ALA A 189 -8.29 -4.21 0.45
C ALA A 189 -8.81 -4.18 -1.00
N PRO A 190 -7.93 -3.94 -2.00
CA PRO A 190 -8.33 -3.90 -3.39
C PRO A 190 -8.76 -5.28 -3.91
N GLY A 191 -9.69 -5.27 -4.86
CA GLY A 191 -9.96 -6.39 -5.74
C GLY A 191 -8.98 -6.46 -6.91
N LEU A 192 -9.50 -6.62 -8.11
CA LEU A 192 -8.72 -6.70 -9.35
C LEU A 192 -8.45 -5.28 -9.88
N VAL A 193 -7.24 -4.78 -9.68
CA VAL A 193 -6.82 -3.44 -10.13
C VAL A 193 -5.89 -3.56 -11.32
N ASP A 194 -6.15 -2.78 -12.37
CA ASP A 194 -5.34 -2.72 -13.59
C ASP A 194 -3.96 -2.09 -13.34
N THR A 195 -3.00 -2.92 -13.02
CA THR A 195 -1.62 -2.53 -12.70
C THR A 195 -0.63 -3.32 -13.57
N PRO A 196 0.64 -2.91 -13.65
CA PRO A 196 1.68 -3.68 -14.32
C PRO A 196 1.79 -5.14 -13.86
N MET A 197 1.29 -5.47 -12.69
CA MET A 197 1.20 -6.84 -12.17
C MET A 197 0.34 -7.75 -13.07
N PHE A 198 -0.67 -7.18 -13.74
CA PHE A 198 -1.53 -7.86 -14.71
C PHE A 198 -1.01 -7.82 -16.16
N ALA A 199 0.13 -7.17 -16.43
CA ALA A 199 0.66 -7.05 -17.79
C ALA A 199 1.05 -8.38 -18.45
N LYS A 200 1.27 -9.43 -17.66
CA LYS A 200 1.63 -10.77 -18.13
C LYS A 200 0.42 -11.69 -18.39
N ILE A 201 -0.78 -11.23 -18.10
CA ILE A 201 -2.02 -12.00 -18.28
C ILE A 201 -2.52 -11.81 -19.71
N SER A 202 -2.97 -12.91 -20.37
CA SER A 202 -3.52 -12.81 -21.72
C SER A 202 -4.76 -11.91 -21.78
N PRO A 203 -5.06 -11.28 -22.92
CA PRO A 203 -6.25 -10.45 -23.09
C PRO A 203 -7.55 -11.20 -22.72
N GLU A 204 -7.64 -12.49 -23.06
CA GLU A 204 -8.81 -13.34 -22.77
C GLU A 204 -8.96 -13.56 -21.27
N ALA A 205 -7.87 -13.91 -20.57
CA ALA A 205 -7.88 -14.10 -19.13
C ALA A 205 -8.20 -12.77 -18.41
N ARG A 206 -7.68 -11.64 -18.93
CA ARG A 206 -7.99 -10.31 -18.40
C ARG A 206 -9.48 -9.96 -18.57
N ALA A 207 -10.06 -10.27 -19.74
CA ALA A 207 -11.49 -10.07 -20.01
C ALA A 207 -12.36 -10.93 -19.07
N ALA A 208 -11.97 -12.20 -18.84
CA ALA A 208 -12.65 -13.09 -17.92
C ALA A 208 -12.63 -12.57 -16.47
N LEU A 209 -11.46 -12.07 -16.01
CA LEU A 209 -11.33 -11.46 -14.70
C LEU A 209 -12.21 -10.20 -14.59
N ALA A 210 -12.22 -9.34 -15.60
CA ALA A 210 -13.06 -8.15 -15.63
C ALA A 210 -14.56 -8.50 -15.56
N ALA A 211 -14.99 -9.54 -16.27
CA ALA A 211 -16.37 -10.03 -16.26
C ALA A 211 -16.81 -10.62 -14.91
N SER A 212 -15.86 -11.09 -14.08
CA SER A 212 -16.15 -11.63 -12.74
C SER A 212 -16.50 -10.53 -11.72
N VAL A 213 -16.17 -9.27 -11.99
CA VAL A 213 -16.55 -8.15 -11.13
C VAL A 213 -18.05 -7.86 -11.31
N PRO A 214 -18.87 -7.92 -10.24
CA PRO A 214 -20.30 -7.67 -10.35
C PRO A 214 -20.64 -6.30 -10.94
N PHE A 215 -20.06 -5.22 -10.39
CA PHE A 215 -20.24 -3.87 -10.91
C PHE A 215 -19.17 -2.90 -10.35
N PRO A 216 -18.57 -2.06 -11.21
CA PRO A 216 -18.66 -2.07 -12.67
C PRO A 216 -17.91 -3.28 -13.27
N LYS A 217 -18.40 -3.83 -14.39
CA LYS A 217 -17.81 -5.03 -15.05
C LYS A 217 -16.49 -4.71 -15.75
N ARG A 218 -15.48 -4.39 -14.98
CA ARG A 218 -14.10 -4.10 -15.41
C ARG A 218 -13.13 -4.23 -14.25
N LEU A 219 -11.85 -4.26 -14.54
CA LEU A 219 -10.82 -4.06 -13.54
C LEU A 219 -10.93 -2.64 -12.96
N ALA A 220 -10.67 -2.48 -11.68
CA ALA A 220 -10.54 -1.17 -11.07
C ALA A 220 -9.32 -0.43 -11.65
N ARG A 221 -9.39 0.89 -11.72
CA ARG A 221 -8.27 1.73 -12.13
C ARG A 221 -7.42 2.09 -10.91
N PRO A 222 -6.09 2.24 -11.05
CA PRO A 222 -5.24 2.70 -9.95
C PRO A 222 -5.70 4.01 -9.31
N GLU A 223 -6.30 4.91 -10.11
CA GLU A 223 -6.85 6.19 -9.65
C GLU A 223 -8.05 6.02 -8.71
N GLU A 224 -8.77 4.90 -8.77
CA GLU A 224 -9.87 4.63 -7.83
C GLU A 224 -9.34 4.29 -6.44
N TYR A 225 -8.19 3.59 -6.37
CA TYR A 225 -7.46 3.41 -5.12
C TYR A 225 -6.96 4.76 -4.58
N ALA A 226 -6.35 5.59 -5.42
CA ALA A 226 -5.86 6.91 -5.05
C ALA A 226 -6.97 7.81 -4.49
N LYS A 227 -8.15 7.82 -5.10
CA LYS A 227 -9.32 8.57 -4.62
C LYS A 227 -9.77 8.11 -3.23
N LEU A 228 -9.80 6.80 -2.98
CA LEU A 228 -10.14 6.28 -1.66
C LEU A 228 -9.08 6.64 -0.62
N ALA A 229 -7.80 6.58 -0.97
CA ALA A 229 -6.72 7.00 -0.11
C ALA A 229 -6.83 8.48 0.27
N VAL A 230 -7.12 9.37 -0.69
CA VAL A 230 -7.39 10.79 -0.44
C VAL A 230 -8.58 10.97 0.50
N HIS A 231 -9.70 10.27 0.25
CA HIS A 231 -10.87 10.35 1.13
C HIS A 231 -10.54 9.91 2.57
N ILE A 232 -9.73 8.86 2.74
CA ILE A 232 -9.28 8.41 4.07
C ILE A 232 -8.43 9.50 4.75
N ILE A 233 -7.54 10.15 4.02
CA ILE A 233 -6.68 11.23 4.57
C ILE A 233 -7.54 12.39 5.07
N GLU A 234 -8.51 12.84 4.27
CA GLU A 234 -9.37 13.99 4.57
C GLU A 234 -10.42 13.71 5.64
N ASN A 235 -10.87 12.45 5.78
CA ASN A 235 -11.92 12.07 6.72
C ASN A 235 -11.33 11.55 8.03
N ALA A 236 -11.17 12.44 9.01
CA ALA A 236 -10.56 12.14 10.30
C ALA A 236 -11.29 11.06 11.12
N MET A 237 -12.57 10.79 10.83
CA MET A 237 -13.33 9.75 11.55
C MET A 237 -13.02 8.33 11.08
N LEU A 238 -12.35 8.17 9.92
CA LEU A 238 -11.91 6.87 9.43
C LEU A 238 -10.62 6.45 10.13
N ASN A 239 -10.72 5.47 11.05
CA ASN A 239 -9.59 4.92 11.78
C ASN A 239 -9.87 3.46 12.17
N GLY A 240 -8.89 2.58 11.98
CA GLY A 240 -8.95 1.19 12.41
C GLY A 240 -9.77 0.26 11.52
N GLU A 241 -10.24 0.70 10.36
CA GLU A 241 -11.10 -0.10 9.47
C GLU A 241 -10.35 -0.61 8.23
N VAL A 242 -10.84 -1.71 7.68
CA VAL A 242 -10.39 -2.30 6.43
C VAL A 242 -11.49 -2.11 5.37
N ILE A 243 -11.22 -1.26 4.39
CA ILE A 243 -12.18 -0.95 3.33
C ILE A 243 -11.88 -1.79 2.09
N ARG A 244 -12.84 -2.63 1.69
CA ARG A 244 -12.78 -3.37 0.42
C ARG A 244 -13.09 -2.42 -0.75
N LEU A 245 -12.21 -2.43 -1.76
CA LEU A 245 -12.37 -1.68 -3.00
C LEU A 245 -12.38 -2.66 -4.18
N ASP A 246 -13.49 -3.33 -4.41
CA ASP A 246 -13.53 -4.54 -5.23
C ASP A 246 -14.74 -4.71 -6.16
N GLY A 247 -15.64 -3.72 -6.22
CA GLY A 247 -16.85 -3.81 -7.06
C GLY A 247 -17.79 -4.97 -6.67
N ALA A 248 -17.82 -5.32 -5.37
CA ALA A 248 -18.54 -6.44 -4.80
C ALA A 248 -18.02 -7.83 -5.23
N LEU A 249 -16.79 -7.90 -5.74
CA LEU A 249 -16.15 -9.17 -6.11
C LEU A 249 -15.99 -10.07 -4.89
N ARG A 250 -16.28 -11.35 -5.08
CA ARG A 250 -15.89 -12.46 -4.20
C ARG A 250 -15.15 -13.47 -5.05
N MET A 251 -13.87 -13.68 -4.73
CA MET A 251 -13.00 -14.52 -5.56
C MET A 251 -13.46 -15.97 -5.52
N GLN A 252 -13.58 -16.58 -6.69
CA GLN A 252 -13.80 -18.02 -6.80
C GLN A 252 -12.52 -18.76 -6.44
N PRO A 253 -12.59 -20.06 -6.03
CA PRO A 253 -11.41 -20.86 -5.65
C PRO A 253 -10.35 -20.98 -6.75
N LYS A 254 -10.76 -20.80 -8.01
CA LYS A 254 -9.91 -20.84 -9.21
C LYS A 254 -10.21 -19.66 -10.12
#